data_303cd23f14f3581ceea97567c6ca7c2a
#
_entry.id   303cd23f14f3581ceea97567c6ca7c2a
#
_cell.length_a   1.000
_cell.length_b   1.000
_cell.length_c   1.000
_cell.angle_alpha   90.00
_cell.angle_beta   90.00
_cell.angle_gamma   90.00
#
_symmetry.space_group_name_H-M   'P 1'
#
loop_
_entity.id
_entity.type
_entity.pdbx_description
1 polymer ?
#
loop_
_entity_poly.entity_id
_entity_poly.type
_entity_poly.pdbx_seq_one_letter_code
_entity_poly.pdbx_strand_id
1 'polypeptide(L)'
;LLHNGIRLQGAMDAIEIETFCAQHHIKLLIDAAHPFATQLHETLEQVSVESNIPVIRFERIFPKRDEEHITWCRDYDDAIEKIQKEKIFILLALTGVQTIGKLKPLWQNACCYFRILDRDSSRKLAREQGFSEKNLYYYTPGEDEQILMKQLHPEAILLKESGISGGFCEKVEAARQLGIRIFAICRPKTSGKFICVNGEHGLRRIVEKHLPDFFPLRSGLTTGTCAAAAAVAATWDVFNIYFKKRPTEFPVVLPNGETIQVPVEPQHHIPHSDLLENGDGMFETSATVIKDAGDDPDITNGMKVVA
;
A
#
# COMPACT_ATOMS: atom_id res chain seq x y z
N LEU A 1 -23.80 -3.39 -10.79
CA LEU A 1 -22.81 -4.40 -10.55
C LEU A 1 -22.79 -4.96 -9.12
N LEU A 2 -23.43 -4.35 -8.13
CA LEU A 2 -23.69 -4.91 -6.80
C LEU A 2 -25.21 -5.04 -6.64
N HIS A 3 -25.78 -6.11 -7.17
CA HIS A 3 -27.23 -6.31 -7.10
C HIS A 3 -27.73 -6.67 -5.70
N ASN A 4 -26.83 -7.07 -4.76
CA ASN A 4 -27.20 -7.56 -3.42
C ASN A 4 -26.36 -6.93 -2.29
N GLY A 5 -25.73 -5.77 -2.50
CA GLY A 5 -24.92 -5.11 -1.49
C GLY A 5 -25.67 -4.02 -0.73
N ILE A 6 -25.34 -3.84 0.56
CA ILE A 6 -25.78 -2.70 1.36
C ILE A 6 -24.71 -1.60 1.22
N ARG A 7 -25.14 -0.40 0.82
CA ARG A 7 -24.27 0.77 0.77
C ARG A 7 -24.55 1.66 1.97
N LEU A 8 -23.53 1.85 2.80
CA LEU A 8 -23.56 2.82 3.90
C LEU A 8 -22.82 4.10 3.49
N GLN A 9 -23.20 5.22 4.06
CA GLN A 9 -22.58 6.52 3.83
C GLN A 9 -22.31 7.20 5.17
N GLY A 10 -21.12 7.74 5.32
CA GLY A 10 -20.64 8.38 6.53
C GLY A 10 -19.44 7.63 7.14
N ALA A 11 -18.90 8.19 8.22
CA ALA A 11 -17.90 7.50 9.03
C ALA A 11 -18.64 6.66 10.07
N MET A 12 -18.11 5.48 10.36
CA MET A 12 -18.57 4.57 11.41
C MET A 12 -17.45 4.45 12.45
N ASP A 13 -17.83 4.42 13.73
CA ASP A 13 -16.91 4.08 14.81
C ASP A 13 -16.77 2.55 14.95
N ALA A 14 -15.93 2.11 15.91
CA ALA A 14 -15.67 0.68 16.10
C ALA A 14 -16.93 -0.09 16.50
N ILE A 15 -17.74 0.48 17.40
CA ILE A 15 -18.96 -0.15 17.91
C ILE A 15 -20.01 -0.29 16.80
N GLU A 16 -20.14 0.73 15.97
CA GLU A 16 -21.05 0.70 14.81
C GLU A 16 -20.63 -0.36 13.78
N ILE A 17 -19.32 -0.47 13.50
CA ILE A 17 -18.78 -1.51 12.58
C ILE A 17 -18.99 -2.89 13.18
N GLU A 18 -18.69 -3.11 14.46
CA GLU A 18 -18.90 -4.41 15.13
C GLU A 18 -20.37 -4.82 15.14
N THR A 19 -21.26 -3.88 15.49
CA THR A 19 -22.70 -4.11 15.47
C THR A 19 -23.18 -4.52 14.07
N PHE A 20 -22.72 -3.80 13.05
CA PHE A 20 -23.03 -4.13 11.66
C PHE A 20 -22.49 -5.50 11.26
N CYS A 21 -21.25 -5.81 11.62
CA CYS A 21 -20.64 -7.12 11.33
C CYS A 21 -21.44 -8.27 11.99
N ALA A 22 -21.85 -8.11 13.24
CA ALA A 22 -22.64 -9.09 13.95
C ALA A 22 -24.03 -9.29 13.31
N GLN A 23 -24.73 -8.19 13.00
CA GLN A 23 -26.06 -8.22 12.39
C GLN A 23 -26.09 -8.87 10.99
N HIS A 24 -25.02 -8.68 10.21
CA HIS A 24 -24.91 -9.17 8.85
C HIS A 24 -24.01 -10.41 8.69
N HIS A 25 -23.56 -10.99 9.81
CA HIS A 25 -22.70 -12.19 9.84
C HIS A 25 -21.44 -12.02 8.98
N ILE A 26 -20.82 -10.84 9.02
CA ILE A 26 -19.59 -10.54 8.28
C ILE A 26 -18.45 -11.38 8.82
N LYS A 27 -17.75 -12.09 7.96
CA LYS A 27 -16.64 -12.99 8.31
C LYS A 27 -15.27 -12.46 7.87
N LEU A 28 -15.26 -11.41 7.06
CA LEU A 28 -14.03 -10.84 6.47
C LEU A 28 -14.26 -9.36 6.17
N LEU A 29 -13.31 -8.53 6.54
CA LEU A 29 -13.29 -7.11 6.20
C LEU A 29 -12.23 -6.83 5.16
N ILE A 30 -12.50 -5.89 4.25
CA ILE A 30 -11.54 -5.44 3.25
C ILE A 30 -11.38 -3.93 3.38
N ASP A 31 -10.18 -3.50 3.77
CA ASP A 31 -9.79 -2.11 3.83
C ASP A 31 -9.11 -1.69 2.54
N ALA A 32 -9.84 -0.97 1.68
CA ALA A 32 -9.33 -0.37 0.44
C ALA A 32 -9.23 1.16 0.54
N ALA A 33 -9.21 1.71 1.76
CA ALA A 33 -9.15 3.15 1.97
C ALA A 33 -7.79 3.75 1.55
N HIS A 34 -7.74 5.08 1.49
CA HIS A 34 -6.50 5.79 1.18
C HIS A 34 -5.43 5.49 2.25
N PRO A 35 -4.13 5.32 1.90
CA PRO A 35 -3.06 4.99 2.86
C PRO A 35 -2.96 5.94 4.06
N PHE A 36 -3.42 7.19 3.91
CA PHE A 36 -3.46 8.20 4.96
C PHE A 36 -4.79 8.27 5.73
N ALA A 37 -5.68 7.30 5.58
CA ALA A 37 -6.91 7.20 6.38
C ALA A 37 -6.62 6.53 7.73
N THR A 38 -5.67 7.06 8.49
CA THR A 38 -5.11 6.46 9.72
C THR A 38 -6.18 6.12 10.74
N GLN A 39 -7.12 7.03 10.98
CA GLN A 39 -8.21 6.79 11.92
C GLN A 39 -9.06 5.57 11.55
N LEU A 40 -9.39 5.41 10.25
CA LEU A 40 -10.14 4.24 9.79
C LEU A 40 -9.32 2.96 9.95
N HIS A 41 -8.02 3.01 9.63
CA HIS A 41 -7.15 1.84 9.80
C HIS A 41 -7.05 1.42 11.28
N GLU A 42 -6.91 2.38 12.21
CA GLU A 42 -6.92 2.13 13.66
C GLU A 42 -8.25 1.55 14.13
N THR A 43 -9.37 2.11 13.67
CA THR A 43 -10.70 1.58 13.95
C THR A 43 -10.88 0.15 13.48
N LEU A 44 -10.46 -0.16 12.24
CA LEU A 44 -10.53 -1.53 11.70
C LEU A 44 -9.59 -2.50 12.41
N GLU A 45 -8.43 -2.04 12.87
CA GLU A 45 -7.53 -2.86 13.69
C GLU A 45 -8.20 -3.22 15.02
N GLN A 46 -8.83 -2.25 15.68
CA GLN A 46 -9.58 -2.48 16.90
C GLN A 46 -10.69 -3.50 16.69
N VAL A 47 -11.56 -3.29 15.70
CA VAL A 47 -12.65 -4.22 15.35
C VAL A 47 -12.13 -5.62 15.05
N SER A 48 -11.02 -5.73 14.30
CA SER A 48 -10.40 -7.02 13.99
C SER A 48 -10.01 -7.81 15.24
N VAL A 49 -9.45 -7.11 16.23
CA VAL A 49 -9.04 -7.72 17.50
C VAL A 49 -10.22 -8.11 18.37
N GLU A 50 -11.20 -7.22 18.52
CA GLU A 50 -12.34 -7.40 19.44
C GLU A 50 -13.34 -8.43 18.89
N SER A 51 -13.61 -8.41 17.58
CA SER A 51 -14.56 -9.31 16.93
C SER A 51 -13.91 -10.58 16.38
N ASN A 52 -12.57 -10.70 16.39
CA ASN A 52 -11.81 -11.78 15.75
C ASN A 52 -12.15 -11.95 14.25
N ILE A 53 -12.46 -10.85 13.56
CA ILE A 53 -12.72 -10.83 12.13
C ILE A 53 -11.44 -10.40 11.41
N PRO A 54 -10.90 -11.22 10.48
CA PRO A 54 -9.71 -10.85 9.73
C PRO A 54 -9.96 -9.64 8.83
N VAL A 55 -8.94 -8.77 8.72
CA VAL A 55 -8.96 -7.60 7.83
C VAL A 55 -7.92 -7.79 6.74
N ILE A 56 -8.36 -7.74 5.49
CA ILE A 56 -7.48 -7.64 4.33
C ILE A 56 -7.24 -6.16 4.05
N ARG A 57 -5.99 -5.74 4.07
CA ARG A 57 -5.59 -4.43 3.58
C ARG A 57 -5.27 -4.52 2.09
N PHE A 58 -6.10 -3.89 1.26
CA PHE A 58 -5.84 -3.74 -0.16
C PHE A 58 -4.92 -2.53 -0.38
N GLU A 59 -3.62 -2.80 -0.44
CA GLU A 59 -2.59 -1.77 -0.62
C GLU A 59 -2.47 -1.34 -2.08
N ARG A 60 -2.10 -0.09 -2.27
CA ARG A 60 -1.73 0.42 -3.60
C ARG A 60 -0.35 -0.06 -3.98
N ILE A 61 -0.06 -0.10 -5.27
CA ILE A 61 1.31 -0.29 -5.75
C ILE A 61 2.05 1.05 -5.60
N PHE A 62 3.23 1.00 -5.00
CA PHE A 62 4.07 2.16 -4.79
C PHE A 62 5.34 2.05 -5.64
N PRO A 63 5.75 3.13 -6.31
CA PRO A 63 7.04 3.15 -6.99
C PRO A 63 8.18 3.07 -5.96
N LYS A 64 9.36 2.66 -6.42
CA LYS A 64 10.57 2.77 -5.61
C LYS A 64 10.78 4.25 -5.25
N ARG A 65 11.14 4.53 -3.99
CA ARG A 65 11.42 5.88 -3.55
C ARG A 65 12.65 6.43 -4.27
N ASP A 66 12.49 7.63 -4.80
CA ASP A 66 13.58 8.44 -5.37
C ASP A 66 14.16 9.30 -4.24
N GLU A 67 15.32 8.90 -3.74
CA GLU A 67 16.00 9.61 -2.64
C GLU A 67 16.85 10.79 -3.16
N GLU A 68 17.06 10.88 -4.47
CA GLU A 68 17.88 11.93 -5.09
C GLU A 68 17.07 13.20 -5.39
N HIS A 69 15.84 13.04 -5.86
CA HIS A 69 15.03 14.15 -6.35
C HIS A 69 13.87 14.51 -5.43
N ILE A 70 13.58 13.69 -4.43
CA ILE A 70 12.44 13.89 -3.51
C ILE A 70 12.95 13.98 -2.08
N THR A 71 12.62 15.07 -1.41
CA THR A 71 12.83 15.21 0.03
C THR A 71 11.71 14.47 0.77
N TRP A 72 12.02 13.27 1.25
CA TRP A 72 11.09 12.45 2.01
C TRP A 72 10.92 12.96 3.44
N CYS A 73 9.68 13.13 3.87
CA CYS A 73 9.30 13.58 5.20
C CYS A 73 8.55 12.47 5.94
N ARG A 74 8.91 12.22 7.20
CA ARG A 74 8.27 11.20 8.04
C ARG A 74 6.78 11.48 8.25
N ASP A 75 6.46 12.73 8.52
CA ASP A 75 5.14 13.23 8.87
C ASP A 75 5.01 14.71 8.48
N TYR A 76 3.91 15.35 8.89
CA TYR A 76 3.65 16.75 8.60
C TYR A 76 4.58 17.71 9.35
N ASP A 77 4.99 17.35 10.57
CA ASP A 77 5.88 18.20 11.38
C ASP A 77 7.29 18.21 10.79
N ASP A 78 7.81 17.05 10.38
CA ASP A 78 9.08 16.93 9.66
C ASP A 78 9.05 17.68 8.30
N ALA A 79 7.90 17.65 7.60
CA ALA A 79 7.72 18.42 6.37
C ALA A 79 7.77 19.94 6.63
N ILE A 80 7.10 20.41 7.68
CA ILE A 80 7.12 21.82 8.07
C ILE A 80 8.55 22.26 8.39
N GLU A 81 9.27 21.51 9.22
CA GLU A 81 10.64 21.80 9.60
C GLU A 81 11.57 21.91 8.38
N LYS A 82 11.52 20.93 7.48
CA LYS A 82 12.35 20.89 6.28
C LYS A 82 12.04 22.05 5.32
N ILE A 83 10.76 22.30 5.06
CA ILE A 83 10.30 23.39 4.19
C ILE A 83 10.75 24.75 4.73
N GLN A 84 10.62 24.98 6.05
CA GLN A 84 11.07 26.22 6.69
C GLN A 84 12.59 26.36 6.67
N LYS A 85 13.33 25.28 6.92
CA LYS A 85 14.80 25.24 6.86
C LYS A 85 15.33 25.59 5.47
N GLU A 86 14.66 25.12 4.43
CA GLU A 86 15.01 25.39 3.04
C GLU A 86 14.49 26.76 2.55
N LYS A 87 13.82 27.51 3.41
CA LYS A 87 13.29 28.86 3.13
C LYS A 87 12.39 28.88 1.88
N ILE A 88 11.43 27.97 1.80
CA ILE A 88 10.41 27.94 0.77
C ILE A 88 9.35 28.97 1.09
N PHE A 89 9.14 29.94 0.21
CA PHE A 89 8.16 31.02 0.39
C PHE A 89 6.90 30.84 -0.46
N ILE A 90 6.98 30.07 -1.54
CA ILE A 90 5.83 29.75 -2.41
C ILE A 90 5.67 28.24 -2.50
N LEU A 91 4.66 27.71 -1.82
CA LEU A 91 4.38 26.28 -1.71
C LEU A 91 3.05 25.93 -2.36
N LEU A 92 3.01 24.87 -3.18
CA LEU A 92 1.78 24.23 -3.63
C LEU A 92 1.58 22.91 -2.90
N ALA A 93 0.60 22.87 -1.98
CA ALA A 93 0.25 21.67 -1.24
C ALA A 93 -0.83 20.86 -1.98
N LEU A 94 -0.47 19.65 -2.41
CA LEU A 94 -1.33 18.69 -3.11
C LEU A 94 -1.77 17.57 -2.14
N THR A 95 -1.98 17.91 -0.87
CA THR A 95 -2.21 16.98 0.24
C THR A 95 -3.69 16.86 0.64
N GLY A 96 -4.55 17.70 0.06
CA GLY A 96 -6.00 17.71 0.27
C GLY A 96 -6.45 18.55 1.48
N VAL A 97 -7.75 18.82 1.56
CA VAL A 97 -8.36 19.78 2.51
C VAL A 97 -8.14 19.44 3.99
N GLN A 98 -8.09 18.16 4.35
CA GLN A 98 -7.89 17.70 5.72
C GLN A 98 -6.55 18.13 6.33
N THR A 99 -5.60 18.54 5.49
CA THR A 99 -4.24 18.85 5.92
C THR A 99 -3.97 20.34 6.06
N ILE A 100 -4.91 21.19 5.67
CA ILE A 100 -4.78 22.65 5.75
C ILE A 100 -4.46 23.08 7.18
N GLY A 101 -5.20 22.56 8.17
CA GLY A 101 -4.97 22.85 9.58
C GLY A 101 -3.61 22.38 10.09
N LYS A 102 -3.15 21.21 9.63
CA LYS A 102 -1.84 20.65 10.00
C LYS A 102 -0.68 21.50 9.44
N LEU A 103 -0.86 22.13 8.29
CA LEU A 103 0.14 22.98 7.62
C LEU A 103 -0.01 24.46 7.97
N LYS A 104 -0.78 24.80 9.01
CA LYS A 104 -0.97 26.17 9.47
C LYS A 104 0.33 26.94 9.72
N PRO A 105 1.39 26.33 10.31
CA PRO A 105 2.67 27.04 10.51
C PRO A 105 3.33 27.48 9.21
N LEU A 106 3.05 26.83 8.06
CA LEU A 106 3.59 27.24 6.76
C LEU A 106 2.77 28.37 6.15
N TRP A 107 1.45 28.20 5.99
CA TRP A 107 0.63 29.17 5.26
C TRP A 107 0.36 30.48 6.03
N GLN A 108 0.65 30.54 7.32
CA GLN A 108 0.65 31.80 8.07
C GLN A 108 1.90 32.66 7.82
N ASN A 109 3.00 32.05 7.36
CA ASN A 109 4.29 32.70 7.22
C ASN A 109 4.82 32.73 5.77
N ALA A 110 4.15 32.03 4.85
CA ALA A 110 4.53 31.89 3.46
C ALA A 110 3.29 31.87 2.55
N CYS A 111 3.49 32.10 1.26
CA CYS A 111 2.45 31.99 0.25
C CYS A 111 2.18 30.49 -0.02
N CYS A 112 1.12 29.95 0.53
CA CYS A 112 0.75 28.56 0.30
C CYS A 112 -0.54 28.49 -0.52
N TYR A 113 -0.53 27.64 -1.52
CA TYR A 113 -1.69 27.24 -2.31
C TYR A 113 -2.08 25.80 -1.98
N PHE A 114 -3.38 25.51 -1.94
CA PHE A 114 -3.87 24.15 -1.76
C PHE A 114 -4.74 23.74 -2.93
N ARG A 115 -4.48 22.56 -3.49
CA ARG A 115 -5.39 21.93 -4.43
C ARG A 115 -6.24 20.88 -3.71
N ILE A 116 -7.55 21.06 -3.74
CA ILE A 116 -8.55 20.23 -3.05
C ILE A 116 -9.60 19.72 -4.03
N LEU A 117 -10.40 18.76 -3.60
CA LEU A 117 -11.56 18.33 -4.38
C LEU A 117 -12.63 19.44 -4.38
N ASP A 118 -13.24 19.67 -5.54
CA ASP A 118 -14.34 20.63 -5.70
C ASP A 118 -15.64 20.06 -5.12
N ARG A 119 -15.81 20.27 -3.81
CA ARG A 119 -17.00 19.86 -3.04
C ARG A 119 -17.32 20.92 -2.00
N ASP A 120 -18.61 21.16 -1.74
CA ASP A 120 -19.05 22.11 -0.72
C ASP A 120 -18.49 21.78 0.66
N SER A 121 -18.41 20.49 1.00
CA SER A 121 -17.78 20.03 2.26
C SER A 121 -16.29 20.41 2.35
N SER A 122 -15.55 20.33 1.23
CA SER A 122 -14.14 20.73 1.20
C SER A 122 -13.98 22.24 1.38
N ARG A 123 -14.81 23.05 0.72
CA ARG A 123 -14.81 24.52 0.86
C ARG A 123 -15.17 24.94 2.28
N LYS A 124 -16.19 24.30 2.86
CA LYS A 124 -16.61 24.53 4.24
C LYS A 124 -15.48 24.22 5.21
N LEU A 125 -14.86 23.04 5.10
CA LEU A 125 -13.76 22.64 5.96
C LEU A 125 -12.54 23.55 5.85
N ALA A 126 -12.18 24.01 4.65
CA ALA A 126 -11.09 24.98 4.47
C ALA A 126 -11.36 26.31 5.17
N ARG A 127 -12.59 26.82 5.08
CA ARG A 127 -13.02 28.03 5.83
C ARG A 127 -12.99 27.86 7.32
N GLU A 128 -13.47 26.72 7.84
CA GLU A 128 -13.43 26.39 9.26
C GLU A 128 -12.00 26.33 9.81
N GLN A 129 -11.03 25.92 8.98
CA GLN A 129 -9.61 25.93 9.31
C GLN A 129 -8.96 27.34 9.18
N GLY A 130 -9.72 28.36 8.77
CA GLY A 130 -9.26 29.74 8.63
C GLY A 130 -8.41 30.03 7.40
N PHE A 131 -8.46 29.13 6.40
CA PHE A 131 -7.68 29.29 5.17
C PHE A 131 -8.40 30.16 4.12
N SER A 132 -7.64 31.00 3.43
CA SER A 132 -8.19 31.93 2.44
C SER A 132 -8.61 31.22 1.17
N GLU A 133 -9.85 31.46 0.73
CA GLU A 133 -10.39 30.88 -0.51
C GLU A 133 -9.61 31.34 -1.76
N LYS A 134 -8.93 32.49 -1.73
CA LYS A 134 -8.10 32.99 -2.82
C LYS A 134 -6.94 32.07 -3.18
N ASN A 135 -6.49 31.27 -2.23
CA ASN A 135 -5.37 30.35 -2.39
C ASN A 135 -5.83 28.89 -2.51
N LEU A 136 -7.12 28.64 -2.72
CA LEU A 136 -7.69 27.33 -3.01
C LEU A 136 -7.81 27.11 -4.51
N TYR A 137 -7.35 25.96 -4.96
CA TYR A 137 -7.50 25.45 -6.32
C TYR A 137 -8.24 24.13 -6.30
N TYR A 138 -8.95 23.84 -7.36
CA TYR A 138 -9.80 22.65 -7.42
C TYR A 138 -9.25 21.62 -8.38
N TYR A 139 -9.28 20.39 -7.96
CA TYR A 139 -8.81 19.27 -8.78
C TYR A 139 -9.84 18.93 -9.86
N THR A 140 -9.40 18.92 -11.11
CA THR A 140 -10.17 18.44 -12.25
C THR A 140 -9.58 17.11 -12.73
N PRO A 141 -10.35 16.01 -12.75
CA PRO A 141 -9.85 14.74 -13.25
C PRO A 141 -9.36 14.83 -14.71
N GLY A 142 -8.15 14.33 -14.96
CA GLY A 142 -7.56 14.33 -16.31
C GLY A 142 -6.88 15.64 -16.72
N GLU A 143 -6.84 16.66 -15.84
CA GLU A 143 -6.08 17.87 -16.09
C GLU A 143 -4.57 17.61 -16.00
N ASP A 144 -3.79 18.25 -16.90
CA ASP A 144 -2.33 18.20 -16.84
C ASP A 144 -1.82 18.85 -15.55
N GLU A 145 -1.06 18.09 -14.79
CA GLU A 145 -0.47 18.53 -13.52
C GLU A 145 0.43 19.78 -13.67
N GLN A 146 1.00 20.02 -14.85
CA GLN A 146 1.86 21.17 -15.10
C GLN A 146 1.10 22.51 -15.22
N ILE A 147 -0.19 22.49 -15.60
CA ILE A 147 -0.96 23.72 -15.83
C ILE A 147 -0.96 24.58 -14.57
N LEU A 148 -1.37 24.00 -13.44
CA LEU A 148 -1.42 24.72 -12.19
C LEU A 148 -0.02 25.14 -11.70
N MET A 149 0.98 24.27 -11.86
CA MET A 149 2.36 24.56 -11.47
C MET A 149 2.95 25.70 -12.30
N LYS A 150 2.68 25.75 -13.61
CA LYS A 150 3.08 26.86 -14.49
C LYS A 150 2.36 28.17 -14.17
N GLN A 151 1.11 28.10 -13.73
CA GLN A 151 0.33 29.28 -13.34
C GLN A 151 0.82 29.88 -12.02
N LEU A 152 1.14 29.05 -11.04
CA LEU A 152 1.47 29.49 -9.67
C LEU A 152 2.95 29.73 -9.43
N HIS A 153 3.83 29.18 -10.28
CA HIS A 153 5.27 29.20 -10.12
C HIS A 153 5.76 28.87 -8.70
N PRO A 154 5.32 27.74 -8.09
CA PRO A 154 5.73 27.40 -6.75
C PRO A 154 7.22 27.05 -6.72
N GLU A 155 7.90 27.41 -5.64
CA GLU A 155 9.29 27.00 -5.38
C GLU A 155 9.36 25.50 -5.01
N ALA A 156 8.29 25.00 -4.40
CA ALA A 156 8.16 23.61 -4.03
C ALA A 156 6.71 23.11 -4.07
N ILE A 157 6.56 21.80 -4.24
CA ILE A 157 5.31 21.09 -4.01
C ILE A 157 5.42 20.18 -2.79
N LEU A 158 4.29 20.01 -2.08
CA LEU A 158 4.16 19.03 -1.00
C LEU A 158 3.14 17.97 -1.38
N LEU A 159 3.56 16.71 -1.39
CA LEU A 159 2.79 15.54 -1.77
C LEU A 159 2.58 14.59 -0.59
N LYS A 160 1.65 13.64 -0.75
CA LYS A 160 1.57 12.41 0.04
C LYS A 160 2.02 11.22 -0.81
N GLU A 161 2.75 10.28 -0.24
CA GLU A 161 3.06 8.99 -0.88
C GLU A 161 1.75 8.20 -1.08
N SER A 162 1.01 8.55 -2.14
CA SER A 162 -0.34 8.03 -2.39
C SER A 162 -0.38 6.81 -3.31
N GLY A 163 0.79 6.36 -3.80
CA GLY A 163 0.92 5.26 -4.76
C GLY A 163 0.57 5.66 -6.20
N ILE A 164 0.76 4.73 -7.13
CA ILE A 164 0.54 4.94 -8.57
C ILE A 164 -0.90 5.40 -8.82
N SER A 165 -1.88 4.69 -8.30
CA SER A 165 -3.31 5.05 -8.48
C SER A 165 -3.72 6.38 -7.82
N GLY A 166 -2.84 7.00 -7.04
CA GLY A 166 -3.06 8.31 -6.40
C GLY A 166 -2.52 9.50 -7.20
N GLY A 167 -2.03 9.27 -8.42
CA GLY A 167 -1.43 10.29 -9.26
C GLY A 167 -0.10 10.84 -8.68
N PHE A 168 0.62 10.01 -7.91
CA PHE A 168 1.89 10.43 -7.31
C PHE A 168 2.97 10.62 -8.37
N CYS A 169 3.10 9.65 -9.29
CA CYS A 169 4.12 9.66 -10.33
C CYS A 169 3.95 10.85 -11.27
N GLU A 170 2.72 11.14 -11.68
CA GLU A 170 2.38 12.24 -12.59
C GLU A 170 2.74 13.59 -11.99
N LYS A 171 2.46 13.79 -10.69
CA LYS A 171 2.81 15.03 -9.97
C LYS A 171 4.31 15.21 -9.80
N VAL A 172 5.01 14.13 -9.48
CA VAL A 172 6.47 14.11 -9.35
C VAL A 172 7.12 14.45 -10.70
N GLU A 173 6.68 13.80 -11.77
CA GLU A 173 7.23 14.04 -13.10
C GLU A 173 6.96 15.48 -13.59
N ALA A 174 5.75 15.99 -13.38
CA ALA A 174 5.41 17.36 -13.71
C ALA A 174 6.29 18.38 -12.99
N ALA A 175 6.53 18.18 -11.69
CA ALA A 175 7.39 19.06 -10.91
C ALA A 175 8.86 18.99 -11.33
N ARG A 176 9.37 17.77 -11.63
CA ARG A 176 10.75 17.58 -12.13
C ARG A 176 10.99 18.30 -13.43
N GLN A 177 10.07 18.19 -14.40
CA GLN A 177 10.18 18.87 -15.69
C GLN A 177 10.19 20.39 -15.56
N LEU A 178 9.60 20.94 -14.51
CA LEU A 178 9.57 22.36 -14.22
C LEU A 178 10.67 22.82 -13.26
N GLY A 179 11.54 21.93 -12.79
CA GLY A 179 12.60 22.25 -11.83
C GLY A 179 12.08 22.65 -10.44
N ILE A 180 10.86 22.24 -10.08
CA ILE A 180 10.22 22.54 -8.80
C ILE A 180 10.67 21.51 -7.76
N ARG A 181 11.07 21.96 -6.57
CA ARG A 181 11.45 21.07 -5.46
C ARG A 181 10.27 20.24 -4.98
N ILE A 182 10.54 19.00 -4.58
CA ILE A 182 9.51 18.03 -4.20
C ILE A 182 9.71 17.58 -2.76
N PHE A 183 8.70 17.81 -1.93
CA PHE A 183 8.58 17.23 -0.59
C PHE A 183 7.48 16.19 -0.60
N ALA A 184 7.75 15.01 -0.06
CA ALA A 184 6.77 13.93 -0.01
C ALA A 184 6.65 13.38 1.41
N ILE A 185 5.43 13.35 1.94
CA ILE A 185 5.14 12.74 3.23
C ILE A 185 5.04 11.23 3.04
N CYS A 186 5.87 10.48 3.77
CA CYS A 186 5.85 9.03 3.79
C CYS A 186 4.48 8.51 4.21
N ARG A 187 4.01 7.46 3.55
CA ARG A 187 2.78 6.79 3.99
C ARG A 187 2.98 6.20 5.39
N PRO A 188 1.93 6.23 6.22
CA PRO A 188 1.93 5.53 7.49
C PRO A 188 2.21 4.03 7.30
N LYS A 189 2.82 3.41 8.29
CA LYS A 189 3.00 1.96 8.30
C LYS A 189 1.65 1.28 8.49
N THR A 190 1.39 0.27 7.68
CA THR A 190 0.22 -0.59 7.86
C THR A 190 0.39 -1.47 9.10
N SER A 191 -0.71 -1.71 9.81
CA SER A 191 -0.71 -2.60 10.97
C SER A 191 -0.25 -4.00 10.58
N GLY A 192 0.63 -4.60 11.39
CA GLY A 192 1.06 -5.99 11.21
C GLY A 192 -0.03 -7.05 11.44
N LYS A 193 -1.21 -6.62 11.89
CA LYS A 193 -2.38 -7.50 12.06
C LYS A 193 -3.20 -7.66 10.78
N PHE A 194 -3.01 -6.77 9.81
CA PHE A 194 -3.70 -6.84 8.53
C PHE A 194 -3.02 -7.79 7.57
N ILE A 195 -3.82 -8.49 6.79
CA ILE A 195 -3.34 -9.31 5.67
C ILE A 195 -3.20 -8.38 4.46
N CYS A 196 -1.97 -7.99 4.14
CA CYS A 196 -1.72 -7.03 3.05
C CYS A 196 -1.68 -7.71 1.69
N VAL A 197 -2.44 -7.17 0.74
CA VAL A 197 -2.42 -7.54 -0.68
C VAL A 197 -2.40 -6.26 -1.52
N ASN A 198 -1.80 -6.29 -2.71
CA ASN A 198 -1.67 -5.12 -3.57
C ASN A 198 -2.23 -5.32 -4.98
N GLY A 199 -3.09 -6.33 -5.16
CA GLY A 199 -3.74 -6.61 -6.42
C GLY A 199 -4.88 -7.60 -6.29
N GLU A 200 -5.60 -7.81 -7.38
CA GLU A 200 -6.82 -8.63 -7.39
C GLU A 200 -6.55 -10.13 -7.21
N HIS A 201 -5.42 -10.63 -7.75
CA HIS A 201 -5.05 -12.04 -7.58
C HIS A 201 -4.75 -12.36 -6.11
N GLY A 202 -3.97 -11.52 -5.43
CA GLY A 202 -3.69 -11.67 -4.01
C GLY A 202 -4.96 -11.54 -3.17
N LEU A 203 -5.80 -10.55 -3.46
CA LEU A 203 -7.09 -10.39 -2.79
C LEU A 203 -7.95 -11.65 -2.94
N ARG A 204 -8.12 -12.12 -4.18
CA ARG A 204 -8.92 -13.32 -4.47
C ARG A 204 -8.43 -14.54 -3.69
N ARG A 205 -7.14 -14.82 -3.71
CA ARG A 205 -6.53 -15.95 -2.99
C ARG A 205 -6.78 -15.89 -1.48
N ILE A 206 -6.67 -14.71 -0.87
CA ILE A 206 -6.93 -14.56 0.57
C ILE A 206 -8.43 -14.70 0.86
N VAL A 207 -9.31 -14.15 0.01
CA VAL A 207 -10.76 -14.37 0.16
C VAL A 207 -11.10 -15.86 0.05
N GLU A 208 -10.58 -16.58 -0.92
CA GLU A 208 -10.77 -18.04 -1.09
C GLU A 208 -10.28 -18.84 0.13
N LYS A 209 -9.16 -18.40 0.75
CA LYS A 209 -8.63 -19.05 1.98
C LYS A 209 -9.57 -18.87 3.18
N HIS A 210 -10.20 -17.73 3.34
CA HIS A 210 -11.11 -17.42 4.45
C HIS A 210 -12.56 -17.82 4.18
N LEU A 211 -12.97 -17.79 2.92
CA LEU A 211 -14.34 -18.02 2.43
C LEU A 211 -14.30 -18.92 1.19
N PRO A 212 -14.04 -20.24 1.35
CA PRO A 212 -13.79 -21.17 0.22
C PRO A 212 -14.93 -21.21 -0.80
N ASP A 213 -16.17 -21.02 -0.36
CA ASP A 213 -17.37 -21.11 -1.22
C ASP A 213 -17.81 -19.73 -1.78
N PHE A 214 -17.00 -18.68 -1.59
CA PHE A 214 -17.38 -17.33 -2.02
C PHE A 214 -17.35 -17.16 -3.55
N PHE A 215 -16.37 -17.75 -4.20
CA PHE A 215 -16.26 -17.75 -5.66
C PHE A 215 -16.73 -19.09 -6.24
N PRO A 216 -17.37 -19.08 -7.43
CA PRO A 216 -17.82 -20.32 -8.07
C PRO A 216 -16.68 -21.23 -8.54
N LEU A 217 -15.50 -20.67 -8.75
CA LEU A 217 -14.29 -21.39 -9.13
C LEU A 217 -13.11 -20.89 -8.30
N ARG A 218 -12.26 -21.82 -7.87
CA ARG A 218 -11.06 -21.54 -7.09
C ARG A 218 -9.89 -21.18 -8.02
N SER A 219 -9.16 -20.13 -7.67
CA SER A 219 -7.96 -19.71 -8.41
C SER A 219 -6.77 -20.63 -8.16
N GLY A 220 -5.88 -20.75 -9.14
CA GLY A 220 -4.67 -21.56 -9.07
C GLY A 220 -3.38 -20.77 -9.29
N LEU A 221 -2.25 -21.48 -9.15
CA LEU A 221 -0.91 -20.96 -9.44
C LEU A 221 -0.42 -21.48 -10.78
N THR A 222 0.26 -20.62 -11.55
CA THR A 222 0.99 -21.09 -12.73
C THR A 222 2.29 -21.79 -12.33
N THR A 223 2.82 -22.66 -13.22
CA THR A 223 4.14 -23.28 -12.99
C THR A 223 5.25 -22.26 -12.83
N GLY A 224 5.21 -21.16 -13.60
CA GLY A 224 6.18 -20.06 -13.50
C GLY A 224 6.14 -19.37 -12.13
N THR A 225 4.95 -19.13 -11.58
CA THR A 225 4.79 -18.59 -10.22
C THR A 225 5.35 -19.51 -9.16
N CYS A 226 5.10 -20.83 -9.29
CA CYS A 226 5.66 -21.84 -8.38
C CYS A 226 7.19 -21.89 -8.45
N ALA A 227 7.76 -21.84 -9.66
CA ALA A 227 9.22 -21.83 -9.86
C ALA A 227 9.86 -20.56 -9.27
N ALA A 228 9.25 -19.41 -9.45
CA ALA A 228 9.72 -18.15 -8.86
C ALA A 228 9.70 -18.23 -7.32
N ALA A 229 8.64 -18.75 -6.72
CA ALA A 229 8.54 -18.92 -5.27
C ALA A 229 9.60 -19.88 -4.74
N ALA A 230 9.80 -21.02 -5.42
CA ALA A 230 10.84 -21.98 -5.05
C ALA A 230 12.24 -21.34 -5.10
N ALA A 231 12.55 -20.57 -6.15
CA ALA A 231 13.83 -19.86 -6.29
C ALA A 231 14.03 -18.80 -5.19
N VAL A 232 13.00 -18.01 -4.87
CA VAL A 232 13.06 -17.02 -3.77
C VAL A 232 13.31 -17.73 -2.44
N ALA A 233 12.62 -18.83 -2.18
CA ALA A 233 12.78 -19.59 -0.95
C ALA A 233 14.17 -20.23 -0.84
N ALA A 234 14.68 -20.86 -1.89
CA ALA A 234 16.02 -21.42 -1.92
C ALA A 234 17.08 -20.34 -1.69
N THR A 235 16.92 -19.17 -2.34
CA THR A 235 17.81 -18.01 -2.11
C THR A 235 17.76 -17.53 -0.67
N TRP A 236 16.55 -17.43 -0.10
CA TRP A 236 16.39 -17.05 1.31
C TRP A 236 17.12 -18.02 2.24
N ASP A 237 17.03 -19.32 1.99
CA ASP A 237 17.68 -20.36 2.77
C ASP A 237 19.22 -20.20 2.74
N VAL A 238 19.83 -19.87 1.59
CA VAL A 238 21.28 -19.58 1.48
C VAL A 238 21.70 -18.44 2.40
N PHE A 239 20.97 -17.33 2.41
CA PHE A 239 21.34 -16.14 3.18
C PHE A 239 20.92 -16.18 4.65
N ASN A 240 20.05 -17.10 5.03
CA ASN A 240 19.44 -17.14 6.36
C ASN A 240 19.68 -18.46 7.10
N ILE A 241 20.76 -19.16 6.82
CA ILE A 241 21.13 -20.48 7.40
C ILE A 241 21.06 -20.49 8.94
N TYR A 242 21.32 -19.35 9.58
CA TYR A 242 21.33 -19.22 11.04
C TYR A 242 19.98 -18.84 11.67
N PHE A 243 18.94 -18.55 10.87
CA PHE A 243 17.63 -18.18 11.39
C PHE A 243 16.83 -19.41 11.83
N LYS A 244 16.31 -19.38 13.05
CA LYS A 244 15.57 -20.50 13.65
C LYS A 244 14.19 -20.73 13.04
N LYS A 245 13.62 -19.78 12.30
CA LYS A 245 12.26 -19.89 11.76
C LYS A 245 12.22 -19.42 10.31
N ARG A 246 12.04 -20.38 9.43
CA ARG A 246 11.82 -20.15 7.99
C ARG A 246 10.37 -19.72 7.75
N PRO A 247 10.12 -18.75 6.86
CA PRO A 247 8.76 -18.47 6.38
C PRO A 247 8.16 -19.69 5.69
N THR A 248 6.86 -19.85 5.81
CA THR A 248 6.09 -20.90 5.11
C THR A 248 5.50 -20.45 3.79
N GLU A 249 5.48 -19.14 3.56
CA GLU A 249 5.05 -18.49 2.32
C GLU A 249 6.10 -17.47 1.89
N PHE A 250 6.33 -17.35 0.57
CA PHE A 250 7.29 -16.43 0.01
C PHE A 250 6.64 -15.50 -1.03
N PRO A 251 7.06 -14.22 -1.07
CA PRO A 251 6.50 -13.25 -1.99
C PRO A 251 6.99 -13.49 -3.43
N VAL A 252 6.06 -13.44 -4.37
CA VAL A 252 6.34 -13.48 -5.80
C VAL A 252 5.72 -12.24 -6.45
N VAL A 253 6.53 -11.49 -7.19
CA VAL A 253 6.06 -10.34 -7.97
C VAL A 253 5.59 -10.85 -9.33
N LEU A 254 4.31 -10.62 -9.63
CA LEU A 254 3.72 -10.94 -10.92
C LEU A 254 4.08 -9.90 -12.00
N PRO A 255 3.92 -10.21 -13.30
CA PRO A 255 4.26 -9.28 -14.39
C PRO A 255 3.51 -7.94 -14.34
N ASN A 256 2.33 -7.89 -13.73
CA ASN A 256 1.56 -6.66 -13.53
C ASN A 256 2.01 -5.83 -12.30
N GLY A 257 3.09 -6.24 -11.61
CA GLY A 257 3.62 -5.59 -10.41
C GLY A 257 2.92 -5.97 -9.11
N GLU A 258 1.91 -6.83 -9.16
CA GLU A 258 1.25 -7.38 -7.98
C GLU A 258 2.16 -8.37 -7.27
N THR A 259 2.13 -8.38 -5.94
CA THR A 259 2.86 -9.36 -5.12
C THR A 259 1.88 -10.33 -4.47
N ILE A 260 2.08 -11.63 -4.67
CA ILE A 260 1.32 -12.69 -4.01
C ILE A 260 2.22 -13.50 -3.09
N GLN A 261 1.64 -14.06 -2.03
CA GLN A 261 2.31 -15.01 -1.15
C GLN A 261 2.07 -16.42 -1.66
N VAL A 262 3.13 -17.20 -1.82
CA VAL A 262 3.08 -18.58 -2.34
C VAL A 262 3.59 -19.52 -1.27
N PRO A 263 2.79 -20.52 -0.86
CA PRO A 263 3.23 -21.56 0.08
C PRO A 263 4.41 -22.36 -0.48
N VAL A 264 5.40 -22.60 0.38
CA VAL A 264 6.58 -23.41 0.06
C VAL A 264 6.69 -24.53 1.11
N GLU A 265 6.98 -25.74 0.63
CA GLU A 265 7.14 -26.89 1.50
C GLU A 265 8.16 -26.63 2.62
N PRO A 266 7.90 -27.15 3.83
CA PRO A 266 8.89 -27.10 4.90
C PRO A 266 10.19 -27.79 4.45
N GLN A 267 11.31 -27.12 4.62
CA GLN A 267 12.59 -27.75 4.36
C GLN A 267 12.92 -28.68 5.53
N HIS A 268 13.30 -29.92 5.25
CA HIS A 268 13.97 -30.73 6.24
C HIS A 268 15.36 -30.14 6.50
N HIS A 269 15.66 -29.85 7.76
CA HIS A 269 16.96 -29.34 8.19
C HIS A 269 18.07 -30.20 7.60
N ILE A 270 18.93 -29.64 6.74
CA ILE A 270 20.20 -30.23 6.43
C ILE A 270 21.07 -29.97 7.66
N PRO A 271 21.57 -31.00 8.37
CA PRO A 271 22.40 -30.80 9.54
C PRO A 271 23.64 -29.98 9.17
N HIS A 272 24.06 -29.08 10.04
CA HIS A 272 25.24 -28.22 9.85
C HIS A 272 26.53 -29.02 9.58
N SER A 273 26.58 -30.30 10.00
CA SER A 273 27.67 -31.24 9.73
C SER A 273 27.80 -31.58 8.24
N ASP A 274 26.70 -31.65 7.50
CA ASP A 274 26.70 -32.05 6.08
C ASP A 274 27.07 -30.90 5.15
N LEU A 275 27.02 -29.65 5.65
CA LEU A 275 27.40 -28.44 4.92
C LEU A 275 28.90 -28.18 4.90
N LEU A 276 29.69 -28.82 5.79
CA LEU A 276 31.13 -28.59 5.95
C LEU A 276 32.00 -29.65 5.26
N GLU A 277 31.44 -30.75 4.78
CA GLU A 277 32.22 -31.85 4.22
C GLU A 277 32.62 -31.71 2.75
N ASN A 278 31.96 -30.83 2.00
CA ASN A 278 32.36 -30.53 0.62
C ASN A 278 33.33 -29.35 0.60
N GLY A 279 34.60 -29.60 0.66
CA GLY A 279 35.78 -28.74 0.91
C GLY A 279 35.91 -27.43 0.09
N ASP A 280 34.93 -27.01 -0.67
CA ASP A 280 34.95 -25.79 -1.53
C ASP A 280 34.13 -24.61 -0.99
N GLY A 281 33.53 -24.72 0.19
CA GLY A 281 32.75 -23.62 0.79
C GLY A 281 31.49 -23.23 0.02
N MET A 282 31.03 -24.06 -0.91
CA MET A 282 29.78 -23.86 -1.63
C MET A 282 28.61 -24.49 -0.88
N PHE A 283 27.59 -23.68 -0.63
CA PHE A 283 26.33 -24.15 -0.04
C PHE A 283 25.30 -24.40 -1.15
N GLU A 284 24.72 -25.57 -1.15
CA GLU A 284 23.62 -25.92 -2.03
C GLU A 284 22.33 -25.99 -1.21
N THR A 285 21.28 -25.27 -1.66
CA THR A 285 19.96 -25.32 -1.05
C THR A 285 18.93 -25.56 -2.13
N SER A 286 17.83 -26.20 -1.77
CA SER A 286 16.69 -26.37 -2.67
C SER A 286 15.38 -26.07 -1.93
N ALA A 287 14.39 -25.57 -2.66
CA ALA A 287 13.05 -25.36 -2.13
C ALA A 287 12.01 -25.95 -3.08
N THR A 288 10.93 -26.46 -2.51
CA THR A 288 9.87 -27.13 -3.25
C THR A 288 8.54 -26.41 -3.06
N VAL A 289 7.84 -26.19 -4.17
CA VAL A 289 6.44 -25.74 -4.19
C VAL A 289 5.59 -26.84 -4.78
N ILE A 290 4.51 -27.23 -4.09
CA ILE A 290 3.48 -28.08 -4.68
C ILE A 290 2.53 -27.19 -5.46
N LYS A 291 2.42 -27.41 -6.76
CA LYS A 291 1.54 -26.61 -7.61
C LYS A 291 0.07 -26.92 -7.28
N ASP A 292 -0.66 -25.87 -6.89
CA ASP A 292 -2.12 -25.88 -6.77
C ASP A 292 -2.69 -25.10 -7.97
N ALA A 293 -3.31 -25.80 -8.91
CA ALA A 293 -3.92 -25.22 -10.09
C ALA A 293 -5.36 -24.72 -9.84
N GLY A 294 -5.86 -24.80 -8.60
CA GLY A 294 -7.25 -24.45 -8.30
C GLY A 294 -8.21 -25.43 -8.99
N ASP A 295 -9.24 -24.87 -9.63
CA ASP A 295 -10.23 -25.64 -10.39
C ASP A 295 -9.90 -25.70 -11.89
N ASP A 296 -8.73 -25.20 -12.30
CA ASP A 296 -8.24 -25.34 -13.66
C ASP A 296 -7.84 -26.80 -13.93
N PRO A 297 -8.31 -27.45 -15.04
CA PRO A 297 -7.93 -28.80 -15.41
C PRO A 297 -6.48 -28.87 -15.93
N ASP A 298 -5.54 -28.44 -15.12
CA ASP A 298 -4.11 -28.43 -15.47
C ASP A 298 -3.46 -29.77 -15.11
N ILE A 299 -2.86 -30.42 -16.09
CA ILE A 299 -2.14 -31.70 -15.96
C ILE A 299 -1.00 -31.62 -14.93
N THR A 300 -0.48 -30.43 -14.66
CA THR A 300 0.61 -30.21 -13.70
C THR A 300 0.12 -29.92 -12.27
N ASN A 301 -1.19 -30.03 -12.01
CA ASN A 301 -1.73 -29.88 -10.66
C ASN A 301 -1.14 -30.94 -9.71
N GLY A 302 -0.71 -30.53 -8.53
CA GLY A 302 -0.07 -31.41 -7.54
C GLY A 302 1.41 -31.76 -7.83
N MET A 303 1.97 -31.31 -8.96
CA MET A 303 3.39 -31.54 -9.25
C MET A 303 4.29 -30.71 -8.34
N LYS A 304 5.45 -31.30 -7.98
CA LYS A 304 6.51 -30.60 -7.26
C LYS A 304 7.32 -29.76 -8.23
N VAL A 305 7.43 -28.48 -7.93
CA VAL A 305 8.31 -27.51 -8.63
C VAL A 305 9.46 -27.21 -7.69
N VAL A 306 10.68 -27.54 -8.12
CA VAL A 306 11.90 -27.43 -7.29
C VAL A 306 12.84 -26.43 -7.93
N ALA A 307 13.48 -25.61 -7.10
CA ALA A 307 14.57 -24.73 -7.50
C ALA A 307 15.76 -24.91 -6.55
#